data_7a41526f3a9f491f59980f8d76715753
#
_entry.id   7a41526f3a9f491f59980f8d76715753
#
_cell.length_a   1.000
_cell.length_b   1.000
_cell.length_c   1.000
_cell.angle_alpha   90.00
_cell.angle_beta   90.00
_cell.angle_gamma   90.00
#
_symmetry.space_group_name_H-M   'P 1'
#
loop_
_entity.id
_entity.type
_entity.pdbx_description
1 polymer ?
#
loop_
_entity_poly.entity_id
_entity_poly.type
_entity_poly.pdbx_seq_one_letter_code
_entity_poly.pdbx_strand_id
1 'polypeptide(L)'
;MKSIEVVAAIIIYENKILCLQRGENKYDYISKKYEFPGGKMELGETKEQTIKREIHEELNMHIDVEKEFITVIHQYPDFILTMHSFICKCDNPILKLTEHIDSKWLKVNELENLDWAEADIPIMQRLMSCQF
;
A
#
# COMPACT_ATOMS: atom_id res chain seq x y z
N MET A 1 -15.08 -17.72 7.17
CA MET A 1 -13.87 -17.26 6.46
C MET A 1 -13.20 -16.16 7.26
N LYS A 2 -11.89 -16.18 7.33
CA LYS A 2 -11.12 -15.20 8.10
C LYS A 2 -11.24 -13.81 7.47
N SER A 3 -11.42 -12.78 8.29
CA SER A 3 -11.41 -11.38 7.87
C SER A 3 -10.16 -10.69 8.40
N ILE A 4 -9.50 -9.92 7.55
CA ILE A 4 -8.28 -9.17 7.89
C ILE A 4 -8.51 -7.71 7.55
N GLU A 5 -8.21 -6.82 8.51
CA GLU A 5 -8.29 -5.38 8.31
C GLU A 5 -6.89 -4.79 8.27
N VAL A 6 -6.60 -4.04 7.20
CA VAL A 6 -5.29 -3.44 6.97
C VAL A 6 -5.43 -1.98 6.53
N VAL A 7 -4.33 -1.26 6.59
CA VAL A 7 -4.21 0.09 6.05
C VAL A 7 -3.16 0.09 4.95
N ALA A 8 -3.32 0.99 3.98
CA ALA A 8 -2.38 1.18 2.88
C ALA A 8 -2.04 2.65 2.73
N ALA A 9 -0.78 2.94 2.52
CA ALA A 9 -0.27 4.30 2.32
C ALA A 9 0.03 4.54 0.84
N ILE A 10 -0.62 5.55 0.28
CA ILE A 10 -0.30 6.05 -1.05
C ILE A 10 0.70 7.18 -0.84
N ILE A 11 1.99 6.86 -0.87
CA ILE A 11 3.04 7.80 -0.54
C ILE A 11 3.46 8.53 -1.80
N ILE A 12 3.29 9.85 -1.80
CA ILE A 12 3.57 10.71 -2.96
C ILE A 12 4.81 11.55 -2.70
N TYR A 13 5.76 11.51 -3.62
CA TYR A 13 6.96 12.35 -3.63
C TYR A 13 7.23 12.81 -5.05
N GLU A 14 7.30 14.13 -5.26
CA GLU A 14 7.57 14.74 -6.58
C GLU A 14 6.70 14.14 -7.71
N ASN A 15 5.40 14.04 -7.45
CA ASN A 15 4.39 13.51 -8.38
C ASN A 15 4.57 12.03 -8.73
N LYS A 16 5.31 11.29 -7.92
CA LYS A 16 5.48 9.84 -8.06
C LYS A 16 4.95 9.13 -6.84
N ILE A 17 4.47 7.91 -7.05
CA ILE A 17 3.85 7.09 -6.03
C ILE A 17 4.73 5.87 -5.78
N LEU A 18 4.94 5.54 -4.50
CA LEU A 18 5.73 4.38 -4.11
C LEU A 18 4.93 3.09 -4.26
N CYS A 19 5.51 2.16 -5.03
CA CYS A 19 4.96 0.83 -5.27
C CYS A 19 5.99 -0.20 -4.81
N LEU A 20 5.53 -1.21 -4.05
CA LEU A 20 6.39 -2.25 -3.50
C LEU A 20 6.01 -3.62 -4.05
N GLN A 21 7.00 -4.46 -4.30
CA GLN A 21 6.77 -5.84 -4.72
C GLN A 21 6.97 -6.80 -3.57
N ARG A 22 5.96 -7.63 -3.30
CA ARG A 22 6.06 -8.68 -2.29
C ARG A 22 7.02 -9.78 -2.72
N GLY A 23 7.66 -10.40 -1.75
CA GLY A 23 8.43 -11.61 -1.98
C GLY A 23 7.54 -12.81 -2.26
N GLU A 24 8.14 -13.99 -2.36
CA GLU A 24 7.39 -15.22 -2.52
C GLU A 24 6.41 -15.44 -1.37
N ASN A 25 5.24 -15.97 -1.71
CA ASN A 25 4.18 -16.24 -0.75
C ASN A 25 3.54 -17.59 -1.10
N LYS A 26 2.98 -18.25 -0.09
CA LYS A 26 2.25 -19.52 -0.31
C LYS A 26 1.02 -19.37 -1.19
N TYR A 27 0.46 -18.16 -1.25
CA TYR A 27 -0.68 -17.87 -2.12
C TYR A 27 -0.19 -17.26 -3.43
N ASP A 28 -0.44 -17.95 -4.56
CA ASP A 28 -0.03 -17.48 -5.88
C ASP A 28 -0.63 -16.11 -6.23
N TYR A 29 -1.84 -15.84 -5.72
CA TYR A 29 -2.53 -14.57 -5.98
C TYR A 29 -1.92 -13.39 -5.19
N ILE A 30 -0.95 -13.65 -4.33
CA ILE A 30 -0.23 -12.62 -3.55
C ILE A 30 1.25 -12.61 -3.93
N SER A 31 1.82 -13.80 -4.19
CA SER A 31 3.26 -13.98 -4.40
C SER A 31 3.80 -13.08 -5.52
N LYS A 32 4.81 -12.27 -5.20
CA LYS A 32 5.51 -11.37 -6.13
C LYS A 32 4.64 -10.28 -6.78
N LYS A 33 3.44 -10.06 -6.26
CA LYS A 33 2.57 -8.98 -6.73
C LYS A 33 3.04 -7.64 -6.17
N TYR A 34 2.74 -6.56 -6.91
CA TYR A 34 2.94 -5.21 -6.40
C TYR A 34 1.79 -4.79 -5.52
N GLU A 35 2.08 -3.95 -4.54
CA GLU A 35 1.11 -3.42 -3.61
C GLU A 35 1.55 -2.05 -3.11
N PHE A 36 0.61 -1.30 -2.52
CA PHE A 36 0.96 -0.11 -1.77
C PHE A 36 1.44 -0.53 -0.38
N PRO A 37 2.43 0.17 0.19
CA PRO A 37 2.93 -0.17 1.52
C PRO A 37 1.85 -0.01 2.59
N GLY A 38 1.92 -0.82 3.63
CA GLY A 38 0.98 -0.78 4.74
C GLY A 38 1.06 -2.02 5.59
N GLY A 39 0.02 -2.30 6.34
CA GLY A 39 -0.02 -3.48 7.18
C GLY A 39 -1.24 -3.56 8.08
N LYS A 40 -1.23 -4.54 8.97
CA LYS A 40 -2.35 -4.82 9.88
C LYS A 40 -2.42 -3.83 11.02
N MET A 41 -3.65 -3.45 11.38
CA MET A 41 -3.89 -2.66 12.57
C MET A 41 -3.65 -3.50 13.83
N GLU A 42 -2.98 -2.90 14.81
CA GLU A 42 -2.84 -3.48 16.13
C GLU A 42 -3.91 -2.93 17.07
N LEU A 43 -4.22 -3.70 18.12
CA LEU A 43 -5.22 -3.30 19.09
C LEU A 43 -4.88 -1.95 19.71
N GLY A 44 -5.84 -1.04 19.71
CA GLY A 44 -5.67 0.30 20.29
C GLY A 44 -5.04 1.32 19.36
N GLU A 45 -4.65 0.94 18.16
CA GLU A 45 -4.13 1.90 17.18
C GLU A 45 -5.24 2.54 16.36
N THR A 46 -5.06 3.83 16.05
CA THR A 46 -5.83 4.48 14.98
C THR A 46 -5.23 4.04 13.63
N LYS A 47 -5.98 4.23 12.54
CA LYS A 47 -5.49 3.94 11.20
C LYS A 47 -4.22 4.72 10.87
N GLU A 48 -4.17 6.00 11.24
CA GLU A 48 -2.99 6.85 11.01
C GLU A 48 -1.77 6.36 11.79
N GLN A 49 -1.97 5.95 13.05
CA GLN A 49 -0.89 5.38 13.85
C GLN A 49 -0.34 4.11 13.23
N THR A 50 -1.23 3.25 12.72
CA THR A 50 -0.83 2.02 12.05
C THR A 50 0.02 2.30 10.82
N ILE A 51 -0.41 3.24 9.97
CA ILE A 51 0.33 3.60 8.77
C ILE A 51 1.73 4.10 9.11
N LYS A 52 1.84 5.03 10.04
CA LYS A 52 3.13 5.59 10.42
C LYS A 52 4.07 4.52 10.99
N ARG A 53 3.55 3.64 11.84
CA ARG A 53 4.31 2.55 12.43
C ARG A 53 4.79 1.56 11.37
N GLU A 54 3.88 1.08 10.52
CA GLU A 54 4.20 0.10 9.49
C GLU A 54 5.23 0.63 8.49
N ILE A 55 5.06 1.87 8.03
CA ILE A 55 6.00 2.48 7.09
C ILE A 55 7.37 2.68 7.73
N HIS A 56 7.41 3.06 9.00
CA HIS A 56 8.68 3.18 9.72
C HIS A 56 9.37 1.81 9.89
N GLU A 57 8.61 0.79 10.30
CA GLU A 57 9.16 -0.56 10.50
C GLU A 57 9.64 -1.20 9.20
N GLU A 58 8.84 -1.10 8.13
CA GLU A 58 9.13 -1.79 6.88
C GLU A 58 10.13 -1.06 5.99
N LEU A 59 10.11 0.26 5.99
CA LEU A 59 10.85 1.08 5.02
C LEU A 59 11.81 2.07 5.65
N ASN A 60 11.79 2.21 6.96
CA ASN A 60 12.55 3.24 7.69
C ASN A 60 12.26 4.65 7.15
N MET A 61 11.01 4.91 6.81
CA MET A 61 10.55 6.21 6.30
C MET A 61 9.64 6.89 7.31
N HIS A 62 9.67 8.22 7.30
CA HIS A 62 8.73 9.07 8.03
C HIS A 62 7.79 9.71 7.02
N ILE A 63 6.49 9.57 7.25
CA ILE A 63 5.46 10.10 6.37
C ILE A 63 4.46 10.93 7.14
N ASP A 64 3.80 11.82 6.42
CA ASP A 64 2.66 12.59 6.91
C ASP A 64 1.41 12.10 6.21
N VAL A 65 0.39 11.78 7.00
CA VAL A 65 -0.91 11.34 6.48
C VAL A 65 -1.75 12.60 6.19
N GLU A 66 -2.17 12.76 4.94
CA GLU A 66 -2.94 13.93 4.54
C GLU A 66 -4.45 13.71 4.64
N LYS A 67 -4.95 12.63 4.06
CA LYS A 67 -6.39 12.36 4.00
C LYS A 67 -6.67 10.91 3.66
N GLU A 68 -7.87 10.45 4.04
CA GLU A 68 -8.39 9.17 3.60
C GLU A 68 -8.62 9.19 2.08
N PHE A 69 -8.45 8.04 1.46
CA PHE A 69 -8.71 7.89 0.04
C PHE A 69 -9.93 6.99 -0.16
N ILE A 70 -9.74 5.70 -0.40
CA ILE A 70 -10.84 4.74 -0.52
C ILE A 70 -10.63 3.54 0.38
N THR A 71 -11.73 2.87 0.74
CA THR A 71 -11.70 1.58 1.42
C THR A 71 -12.09 0.51 0.42
N VAL A 72 -11.27 -0.53 0.32
CA VAL A 72 -11.51 -1.68 -0.54
C VAL A 72 -11.84 -2.89 0.31
N ILE A 73 -12.91 -3.60 -0.05
CA ILE A 73 -13.22 -4.91 0.54
C ILE A 73 -13.08 -5.92 -0.59
N HIS A 74 -12.14 -6.85 -0.42
CA HIS A 74 -11.84 -7.85 -1.44
C HIS A 74 -11.85 -9.24 -0.84
N GLN A 75 -12.57 -10.16 -1.48
CA GLN A 75 -12.58 -11.56 -1.07
C GLN A 75 -11.55 -12.33 -1.89
N TYR A 76 -10.47 -12.74 -1.22
CA TYR A 76 -9.54 -13.72 -1.74
C TYR A 76 -10.10 -15.13 -1.45
N PRO A 77 -9.57 -16.19 -2.09
CA PRO A 77 -10.07 -17.55 -1.82
C PRO A 77 -10.00 -17.96 -0.35
N ASP A 78 -9.01 -17.47 0.40
CA ASP A 78 -8.74 -17.93 1.77
C ASP A 78 -9.14 -16.92 2.85
N PHE A 79 -9.44 -15.67 2.48
CA PHE A 79 -9.79 -14.63 3.45
C PHE A 79 -10.46 -13.42 2.77
N ILE A 80 -11.11 -12.62 3.60
CA ILE A 80 -11.69 -11.34 3.17
C ILE A 80 -10.77 -10.24 3.69
N LEU A 81 -10.33 -9.36 2.80
CA LEU A 81 -9.47 -8.22 3.13
C LEU A 81 -10.27 -6.92 3.10
N THR A 82 -10.20 -6.15 4.19
CA THR A 82 -10.68 -4.77 4.23
C THR A 82 -9.46 -3.87 4.31
N MET A 83 -9.25 -3.05 3.29
CA MET A 83 -8.07 -2.19 3.18
C MET A 83 -8.48 -0.73 3.11
N HIS A 84 -8.08 0.04 4.12
CA HIS A 84 -8.29 1.49 4.18
C HIS A 84 -7.06 2.18 3.63
N SER A 85 -7.23 3.01 2.60
CA SER A 85 -6.10 3.69 1.99
C SER A 85 -6.08 5.18 2.32
N PHE A 86 -4.88 5.74 2.39
CA PHE A 86 -4.65 7.14 2.74
C PHE A 86 -3.61 7.76 1.82
N ILE A 87 -3.86 9.00 1.43
CA ILE A 87 -2.87 9.81 0.72
C ILE A 87 -1.87 10.32 1.75
N CYS A 88 -0.59 10.08 1.48
CA CYS A 88 0.51 10.45 2.37
C CYS A 88 1.61 11.18 1.60
N LYS A 89 2.43 11.92 2.32
CA LYS A 89 3.62 12.59 1.78
C LYS A 89 4.86 12.19 2.57
N CYS A 90 6.01 12.28 1.91
CA CYS A 90 7.30 12.21 2.58
C CYS A 90 8.19 13.35 2.08
N ASP A 91 9.10 13.81 2.95
CA ASP A 91 10.08 14.85 2.58
C ASP A 91 11.35 14.21 2.00
N ASN A 92 11.59 12.96 2.33
CA ASN A 92 12.78 12.22 1.91
C ASN A 92 12.35 10.90 1.28
N PRO A 93 12.66 10.66 -0.01
CA PRO A 93 12.22 9.45 -0.70
C PRO A 93 13.10 8.22 -0.42
N ILE A 94 14.16 8.36 0.36
CA ILE A 94 15.07 7.26 0.65
C ILE A 94 14.34 6.24 1.53
N LEU A 95 14.41 4.99 1.13
CA LEU A 95 13.79 3.89 1.86
C LEU A 95 14.71 2.68 1.91
N LYS A 96 14.45 1.80 2.89
CA LYS A 96 15.17 0.55 3.05
C LYS A 96 14.18 -0.59 3.01
N LEU A 97 14.35 -1.51 2.07
CA LEU A 97 13.49 -2.70 1.99
C LEU A 97 13.89 -3.70 3.07
N THR A 98 12.91 -4.20 3.82
CA THR A 98 13.11 -5.24 4.83
C THR A 98 12.41 -6.53 4.44
N GLU A 99 11.19 -6.45 3.93
CA GLU A 99 10.37 -7.60 3.56
C GLU A 99 10.08 -7.69 2.07
N HIS A 100 10.08 -6.55 1.39
CA HIS A 100 9.77 -6.50 -0.04
C HIS A 100 11.02 -6.73 -0.88
N ILE A 101 10.84 -7.23 -2.11
CA ILE A 101 11.95 -7.55 -3.02
C ILE A 101 12.24 -6.45 -4.03
N ASP A 102 11.34 -5.50 -4.20
CA ASP A 102 11.53 -4.37 -5.12
C ASP A 102 10.70 -3.17 -4.70
N SER A 103 11.14 -2.00 -5.12
CA SER A 103 10.41 -0.74 -4.95
C SER A 103 10.52 0.09 -6.21
N LYS A 104 9.45 0.80 -6.54
CA LYS A 104 9.41 1.72 -7.69
C LYS A 104 8.68 2.98 -7.30
N TRP A 105 9.21 4.12 -7.73
CA TRP A 105 8.51 5.40 -7.71
C TRP A 105 7.97 5.65 -9.11
N LEU A 106 6.65 5.61 -9.27
CA LEU A 106 5.99 5.73 -10.58
C LEU A 106 5.03 6.90 -10.63
N LYS A 107 4.93 7.49 -11.81
CA LYS A 107 3.87 8.44 -12.11
C LYS A 107 2.54 7.70 -12.21
N VAL A 108 1.45 8.40 -11.99
CA VAL A 108 0.10 7.81 -12.02
C VAL A 108 -0.15 7.03 -13.32
N ASN A 109 0.24 7.59 -14.47
CA ASN A 109 0.02 6.94 -15.77
C ASN A 109 0.89 5.71 -16.02
N GLU A 110 1.85 5.43 -15.14
CA GLU A 110 2.71 4.25 -15.23
C GLU A 110 2.23 3.10 -14.35
N LEU A 111 1.29 3.37 -13.44
CA LEU A 111 0.85 2.39 -12.45
C LEU A 111 0.26 1.12 -13.07
N GLU A 112 -0.48 1.25 -14.16
CA GLU A 112 -1.14 0.11 -14.80
C GLU A 112 -0.17 -0.92 -15.38
N ASN A 113 1.11 -0.58 -15.50
CA ASN A 113 2.13 -1.49 -16.06
C ASN A 113 2.59 -2.56 -15.07
N LEU A 114 2.21 -2.44 -13.79
CA LEU A 114 2.63 -3.38 -12.76
C LEU A 114 1.62 -4.51 -12.57
N ASP A 115 2.12 -5.66 -12.12
CA ASP A 115 1.30 -6.81 -11.76
C ASP A 115 0.83 -6.66 -10.32
N TRP A 116 -0.30 -5.98 -10.13
CA TRP A 116 -0.84 -5.65 -8.82
C TRP A 116 -1.57 -6.84 -8.16
N ALA A 117 -1.47 -6.91 -6.83
CA ALA A 117 -2.39 -7.72 -6.05
C ALA A 117 -3.82 -7.21 -6.29
N GLU A 118 -4.79 -8.11 -6.39
CA GLU A 118 -6.16 -7.75 -6.80
C GLU A 118 -6.80 -6.68 -5.91
N ALA A 119 -6.57 -6.74 -4.59
CA ALA A 119 -7.15 -5.76 -3.67
C ALA A 119 -6.61 -4.34 -3.90
N ASP A 120 -5.41 -4.21 -4.46
CA ASP A 120 -4.79 -2.92 -4.74
C ASP A 120 -5.24 -2.31 -6.08
N ILE A 121 -5.81 -3.12 -6.96
CA ILE A 121 -6.25 -2.66 -8.29
C ILE A 121 -7.28 -1.52 -8.20
N PRO A 122 -8.32 -1.59 -7.36
CA PRO A 122 -9.26 -0.47 -7.25
C PRO A 122 -8.61 0.84 -6.81
N ILE A 123 -7.60 0.76 -5.95
CA ILE A 123 -6.84 1.95 -5.52
C ILE A 123 -6.10 2.53 -6.71
N MET A 124 -5.36 1.69 -7.43
CA MET A 124 -4.60 2.09 -8.62
C MET A 124 -5.51 2.73 -9.66
N GLN A 125 -6.66 2.12 -9.94
CA GLN A 125 -7.62 2.63 -10.90
C GLN A 125 -8.19 3.99 -10.48
N ARG A 126 -8.51 4.16 -9.19
CA ARG A 126 -9.00 5.43 -8.68
C ARG A 126 -7.94 6.52 -8.77
N LEU A 127 -6.68 6.20 -8.50
CA LEU A 127 -5.58 7.14 -8.66
C LEU A 127 -5.44 7.61 -10.10
N MET A 128 -5.58 6.71 -11.07
CA MET A 128 -5.51 7.05 -12.49
C MET A 128 -6.67 7.95 -12.94
N SER A 129 -7.80 7.89 -12.26
CA SER A 129 -8.97 8.72 -12.59
C SER A 129 -9.01 10.05 -11.83
N CYS A 130 -8.10 10.25 -10.87
CA CYS A 130 -8.01 11.48 -10.06
C CYS A 130 -6.93 12.40 -10.59
N GLN A 131 -7.09 13.70 -10.27
CA GLN A 131 -6.02 14.69 -10.46
C GLN A 131 -5.49 15.10 -9.07
N PHE A 132 -4.22 15.09 -8.95
CA PHE A 132 -3.53 15.50 -7.71
C PHE A 132 -2.76 16.78 -7.92
#